data_2b2401c4de681489b783d520ace3e894
#
_entry.id   2b2401c4de681489b783d520ace3e894
#
_cell.length_a   1.000
_cell.length_b   1.000
_cell.length_c   1.000
_cell.angle_alpha   90.00
_cell.angle_beta   90.00
_cell.angle_gamma   90.00
#
_symmetry.space_group_name_H-M   'P 1'
#
loop_
_entity.id
_entity.type
_entity.pdbx_description
1 polymer ?
#
loop_
_entity_poly.entity_id
_entity_poly.type
_entity_poly.pdbx_seq_one_letter_code
_entity_poly.pdbx_strand_id
1 'polypeptide(L)'
;MVMYDTDNAPRVTHTGPRPVPVRNPRTRETDMRKLTIVGGGFAGLTAALTAAEAGTAVTLYEAHEDLGGRARTAGGPYRTNDGPHALYSGGPHWTWLKQRALLGPLAPLPPAEVLRLRFHRDGALRRVPPPGLLRLSLRAARQAPVDVDFRTWATGLAGARTARAAAAYSGVALFHHDPGALSARFVQERLRRATALPPEAHYVRGGWGELIGRMADRARELGVRIETSSRVDALPAGGGPVIVATALPAAARLLDDPSLTWESGRTVLVDLALRARKGDPFVVSDLDAPGWIERFTGPDPSLAPAGQQLLQAQLPVGPDASKADGIAHAERLLDLGFPGWRERTVWRRESLSRGRTGAVDRPGATWRDRPAVDRGDGVYLVGDQVAAPGVLSEVSFTSAVEAVSLALRAERLAYGTR
;
A
#
# COMPACT_ATOMS: atom_id res chain seq x y z
N MET A 1 -18.18 81.64 -64.89
CA MET A 1 -16.87 80.99 -64.80
C MET A 1 -16.42 81.18 -63.37
N VAL A 2 -16.76 80.28 -62.53
CA VAL A 2 -16.45 80.26 -61.09
C VAL A 2 -15.67 79.00 -60.82
N MET A 3 -14.41 79.14 -60.42
CA MET A 3 -13.52 78.04 -59.97
C MET A 3 -13.95 77.64 -58.58
N TYR A 4 -14.15 76.33 -58.37
CA TYR A 4 -14.25 75.75 -57.06
C TYR A 4 -12.90 75.17 -56.69
N ASP A 5 -12.44 75.64 -55.54
CA ASP A 5 -11.24 75.16 -54.84
C ASP A 5 -11.56 73.87 -54.08
N THR A 6 -10.78 72.82 -54.35
CA THR A 6 -10.92 71.46 -53.71
C THR A 6 -9.64 71.17 -52.92
N ASP A 7 -9.59 71.62 -51.66
CA ASP A 7 -8.61 71.12 -50.74
C ASP A 7 -9.10 71.25 -49.29
N ASN A 8 -9.84 70.23 -48.77
CA ASN A 8 -9.93 69.99 -47.35
C ASN A 8 -10.59 68.66 -47.08
N ALA A 9 -9.78 67.59 -47.10
CA ALA A 9 -10.21 66.22 -46.60
C ALA A 9 -9.49 65.91 -45.31
N PRO A 10 -10.19 65.49 -44.23
CA PRO A 10 -9.55 65.17 -42.96
C PRO A 10 -8.80 63.84 -43.09
N ARG A 11 -7.52 63.80 -42.64
CA ARG A 11 -6.71 62.61 -42.51
C ARG A 11 -7.27 61.71 -41.37
N VAL A 12 -7.84 60.59 -41.75
CA VAL A 12 -8.18 59.46 -40.79
C VAL A 12 -6.91 58.72 -40.48
N THR A 13 -6.41 58.87 -39.25
CA THR A 13 -5.32 58.03 -38.72
C THR A 13 -5.88 56.69 -38.31
N HIS A 14 -5.66 55.64 -39.11
CA HIS A 14 -5.91 54.24 -38.69
C HIS A 14 -4.88 53.80 -37.65
N THR A 15 -5.28 53.82 -36.39
CA THR A 15 -4.57 53.07 -35.33
C THR A 15 -5.00 51.61 -35.41
N GLY A 16 -4.23 50.79 -36.14
CA GLY A 16 -4.39 49.34 -36.13
C GLY A 16 -4.13 48.78 -34.72
N PRO A 17 -4.76 47.65 -34.35
CA PRO A 17 -4.54 47.04 -33.06
C PRO A 17 -3.07 46.66 -32.92
N ARG A 18 -2.46 47.02 -31.77
CA ARG A 18 -1.10 46.61 -31.41
C ARG A 18 -1.02 45.07 -31.40
N PRO A 19 0.02 44.46 -31.98
CA PRO A 19 0.18 43.00 -31.93
C PRO A 19 0.31 42.56 -30.48
N VAL A 20 -0.57 41.64 -30.07
CA VAL A 20 -0.47 40.94 -28.79
C VAL A 20 0.82 40.11 -28.83
N PRO A 21 1.73 40.24 -27.86
CA PRO A 21 2.95 39.47 -27.86
C PRO A 21 2.62 37.99 -27.85
N VAL A 22 2.97 37.27 -28.89
CA VAL A 22 2.90 35.80 -28.95
C VAL A 22 3.87 35.26 -27.89
N ARG A 23 3.35 34.77 -26.81
CA ARG A 23 4.14 34.09 -25.75
C ARG A 23 4.86 32.91 -26.39
N ASN A 24 6.18 33.00 -26.44
CA ASN A 24 7.06 31.97 -26.95
C ASN A 24 6.85 30.68 -26.12
N PRO A 25 6.48 29.55 -26.73
CA PRO A 25 6.26 28.30 -25.99
C PRO A 25 7.51 27.78 -25.25
N ARG A 26 8.70 28.25 -25.59
CA ARG A 26 9.97 27.92 -24.90
C ARG A 26 10.14 28.56 -23.52
N THR A 27 9.34 29.57 -23.15
CA THR A 27 9.39 30.19 -21.82
C THR A 27 8.54 29.46 -20.77
N ARG A 28 7.76 28.44 -21.15
CA ARG A 28 6.98 27.64 -20.19
C ARG A 28 7.79 26.56 -19.45
N GLU A 29 8.92 26.14 -19.97
CA GLU A 29 9.71 25.04 -19.38
C GLU A 29 10.62 25.48 -18.21
N THR A 30 10.96 26.76 -18.15
CA THR A 30 11.88 27.33 -17.13
C THR A 30 11.20 27.73 -15.82
N ASP A 31 9.87 27.73 -15.76
CA ASP A 31 9.11 28.24 -14.59
C ASP A 31 8.23 27.15 -13.92
N MET A 32 8.29 25.91 -14.40
CA MET A 32 7.56 24.81 -13.77
C MET A 32 8.32 24.32 -12.53
N ARG A 33 7.60 24.24 -11.43
CA ARG A 33 8.08 23.61 -10.18
C ARG A 33 8.55 22.20 -10.48
N LYS A 34 9.70 21.81 -9.96
CA LYS A 34 10.28 20.47 -10.17
C LYS A 34 10.22 19.69 -8.87
N LEU A 35 9.79 18.45 -8.93
CA LEU A 35 9.75 17.54 -7.82
C LEU A 35 10.41 16.21 -8.21
N THR A 36 11.34 15.75 -7.41
CA THR A 36 11.96 14.43 -7.58
C THR A 36 11.33 13.43 -6.62
N ILE A 37 11.01 12.23 -7.11
CA ILE A 37 10.50 11.12 -6.31
C ILE A 37 11.42 9.92 -6.48
N VAL A 38 11.86 9.32 -5.37
CA VAL A 38 12.72 8.15 -5.35
C VAL A 38 11.94 6.95 -4.82
N GLY A 39 11.60 6.02 -5.70
CA GLY A 39 10.82 4.81 -5.43
C GLY A 39 9.45 4.83 -6.11
N GLY A 40 9.21 3.86 -6.99
CA GLY A 40 8.00 3.70 -7.81
C GLY A 40 6.95 2.76 -7.21
N GLY A 41 6.88 2.65 -5.87
CA GLY A 41 5.84 1.92 -5.15
C GLY A 41 4.53 2.71 -5.06
N PHE A 42 3.54 2.15 -4.35
CA PHE A 42 2.23 2.79 -4.16
C PHE A 42 2.32 4.21 -3.61
N ALA A 43 3.18 4.46 -2.60
CA ALA A 43 3.38 5.80 -2.03
C ALA A 43 4.01 6.76 -3.06
N GLY A 44 5.05 6.34 -3.78
CA GLY A 44 5.72 7.18 -4.77
C GLY A 44 4.81 7.54 -5.95
N LEU A 45 4.02 6.59 -6.46
CA LEU A 45 3.03 6.86 -7.51
C LEU A 45 1.89 7.75 -7.02
N THR A 46 1.46 7.61 -5.75
CA THR A 46 0.49 8.52 -5.14
C THR A 46 1.04 9.95 -5.09
N ALA A 47 2.29 10.12 -4.65
CA ALA A 47 2.95 11.42 -4.62
C ALA A 47 3.10 12.01 -6.03
N ALA A 48 3.52 11.19 -7.00
CA ALA A 48 3.68 11.60 -8.39
C ALA A 48 2.39 12.13 -9.01
N LEU A 49 1.31 11.37 -8.87
CA LEU A 49 -0.02 11.75 -9.35
C LEU A 49 -0.51 13.03 -8.67
N THR A 50 -0.39 13.11 -7.34
CA THR A 50 -0.85 14.27 -6.56
C THR A 50 -0.10 15.55 -6.95
N ALA A 51 1.21 15.46 -7.15
CA ALA A 51 2.03 16.61 -7.54
C ALA A 51 1.80 17.02 -9.00
N ALA A 52 1.69 16.06 -9.92
CA ALA A 52 1.43 16.34 -11.34
C ALA A 52 0.05 16.98 -11.55
N GLU A 53 -0.97 16.52 -10.84
CA GLU A 53 -2.31 17.13 -10.84
C GLU A 53 -2.31 18.57 -10.31
N ALA A 54 -1.35 18.91 -9.44
CA ALA A 54 -1.12 20.27 -8.96
C ALA A 54 -0.27 21.13 -9.91
N GLY A 55 0.08 20.62 -11.10
CA GLY A 55 0.85 21.34 -12.13
C GLY A 55 2.36 21.36 -11.88
N THR A 56 2.91 20.40 -11.13
CA THR A 56 4.35 20.26 -10.85
C THR A 56 4.99 19.34 -11.87
N ALA A 57 6.16 19.68 -12.40
CA ALA A 57 6.96 18.79 -13.22
C ALA A 57 7.61 17.71 -12.32
N VAL A 58 7.25 16.45 -12.52
CA VAL A 58 7.68 15.34 -11.66
C VAL A 58 8.60 14.40 -12.42
N THR A 59 9.73 14.03 -11.79
CA THR A 59 10.55 12.91 -12.20
C THR A 59 10.53 11.85 -11.09
N LEU A 60 10.16 10.62 -11.43
CA LEU A 60 10.14 9.48 -10.54
C LEU A 60 11.20 8.48 -10.96
N TYR A 61 12.08 8.12 -10.03
CA TYR A 61 13.12 7.09 -10.21
C TYR A 61 12.73 5.80 -9.48
N GLU A 62 12.84 4.67 -10.18
CA GLU A 62 12.69 3.33 -9.61
C GLU A 62 13.93 2.49 -9.91
N ALA A 63 14.47 1.85 -8.88
CA ALA A 63 15.69 1.05 -8.99
C ALA A 63 15.53 -0.25 -9.79
N HIS A 64 14.30 -0.76 -9.89
CA HIS A 64 13.98 -2.00 -10.59
C HIS A 64 13.35 -1.69 -11.96
N GLU A 65 13.28 -2.71 -12.81
CA GLU A 65 12.57 -2.62 -14.09
C GLU A 65 11.07 -2.38 -13.89
N ASP A 66 10.47 -3.08 -12.93
CA ASP A 66 9.05 -3.02 -12.62
C ASP A 66 8.74 -2.05 -11.49
N LEU A 67 7.69 -1.24 -11.69
CA LEU A 67 7.09 -0.42 -10.65
C LEU A 67 6.30 -1.26 -9.63
N GLY A 68 5.95 -0.65 -8.50
CA GLY A 68 5.02 -1.20 -7.52
C GLY A 68 5.66 -1.63 -6.20
N GLY A 69 6.95 -1.91 -6.17
CA GLY A 69 7.62 -2.37 -4.96
C GLY A 69 6.94 -3.63 -4.39
N ARG A 70 6.36 -3.57 -3.18
CA ARG A 70 5.61 -4.68 -2.59
C ARG A 70 4.23 -4.92 -3.22
N ALA A 71 3.71 -3.95 -3.96
CA ALA A 71 2.45 -4.05 -4.68
C ALA A 71 2.63 -4.64 -6.10
N ARG A 72 3.78 -5.25 -6.39
CA ARG A 72 4.00 -5.98 -7.66
C ARG A 72 3.21 -7.27 -7.67
N THR A 73 2.75 -7.62 -8.87
CA THR A 73 2.23 -8.95 -9.19
C THR A 73 3.20 -9.63 -10.13
N ALA A 74 3.59 -10.85 -9.79
CA ALA A 74 4.48 -11.64 -10.64
C ALA A 74 3.84 -11.93 -12.02
N GLY A 75 4.63 -11.86 -13.05
CA GLY A 75 4.24 -12.29 -14.38
C GLY A 75 4.21 -13.81 -14.53
N GLY A 76 3.76 -14.28 -15.70
CA GLY A 76 3.69 -15.71 -16.01
C GLY A 76 2.33 -16.34 -15.71
N PRO A 77 2.25 -17.68 -15.67
CA PRO A 77 0.97 -18.39 -15.54
C PRO A 77 0.34 -18.28 -14.14
N TYR A 78 1.13 -17.97 -13.11
CA TYR A 78 0.67 -17.81 -11.73
C TYR A 78 0.93 -16.39 -11.25
N ARG A 79 -0.13 -15.59 -11.16
CA ARG A 79 -0.07 -14.18 -10.83
C ARG A 79 -0.11 -13.98 -9.30
N THR A 80 1.04 -14.10 -8.65
CA THR A 80 1.18 -13.91 -7.21
C THR A 80 1.56 -12.47 -6.88
N ASN A 81 1.10 -11.95 -5.75
CA ASN A 81 1.56 -10.67 -5.24
C ASN A 81 2.76 -10.85 -4.30
N ASP A 82 3.72 -9.93 -4.34
CA ASP A 82 4.88 -9.94 -3.43
C ASP A 82 4.56 -9.39 -2.02
N GLY A 83 3.35 -8.95 -1.81
CA GLY A 83 2.88 -8.36 -0.56
C GLY A 83 1.37 -8.46 -0.40
N PRO A 84 0.65 -7.33 -0.25
CA PRO A 84 -0.78 -7.34 0.02
C PRO A 84 -1.58 -7.91 -1.16
N HIS A 85 -2.68 -8.58 -0.83
CA HIS A 85 -3.68 -9.00 -1.81
C HIS A 85 -4.98 -8.20 -1.66
N ALA A 86 -5.37 -7.86 -0.43
CA ALA A 86 -6.57 -7.08 -0.17
C ALA A 86 -6.31 -5.57 -0.21
N LEU A 87 -7.21 -4.84 -0.85
CA LEU A 87 -7.32 -3.39 -0.81
C LEU A 87 -8.52 -3.02 0.06
N TYR A 88 -8.31 -2.28 1.14
CA TYR A 88 -9.37 -1.93 2.07
C TYR A 88 -10.11 -0.66 1.64
N SER A 89 -11.46 -0.69 1.64
CA SER A 89 -12.30 0.42 1.17
C SER A 89 -12.58 1.51 2.20
N GLY A 90 -12.26 1.29 3.48
CA GLY A 90 -12.62 2.23 4.57
C GLY A 90 -11.69 3.44 4.72
N GLY A 91 -10.64 3.57 3.94
CA GLY A 91 -9.66 4.67 4.05
C GLY A 91 -9.75 5.73 2.95
N PRO A 92 -9.07 6.88 3.12
CA PRO A 92 -9.10 7.99 2.17
C PRO A 92 -8.53 7.62 0.78
N HIS A 93 -7.58 6.70 0.72
CA HIS A 93 -6.99 6.20 -0.53
C HIS A 93 -8.04 5.57 -1.45
N TRP A 94 -9.04 4.89 -0.90
CA TRP A 94 -10.11 4.29 -1.69
C TRP A 94 -10.93 5.34 -2.47
N THR A 95 -11.39 6.38 -1.77
CA THR A 95 -12.12 7.49 -2.40
C THR A 95 -11.27 8.19 -3.45
N TRP A 96 -9.98 8.43 -3.15
CA TRP A 96 -9.03 9.05 -4.05
C TRP A 96 -8.81 8.23 -5.33
N LEU A 97 -8.63 6.93 -5.22
CA LEU A 97 -8.50 6.01 -6.35
C LEU A 97 -9.78 5.93 -7.17
N LYS A 98 -10.95 5.88 -6.50
CA LYS A 98 -12.27 5.82 -7.15
C LYS A 98 -12.54 7.07 -7.98
N GLN A 99 -12.28 8.26 -7.44
CA GLN A 99 -12.49 9.53 -8.13
C GLN A 99 -11.64 9.66 -9.42
N ARG A 100 -10.52 8.95 -9.49
CA ARG A 100 -9.60 8.93 -10.64
C ARG A 100 -9.79 7.72 -11.56
N ALA A 101 -10.81 6.92 -11.33
CA ALA A 101 -11.07 5.67 -12.05
C ALA A 101 -9.89 4.65 -12.01
N LEU A 102 -9.03 4.75 -10.97
CA LEU A 102 -7.84 3.92 -10.83
C LEU A 102 -8.10 2.56 -10.19
N LEU A 103 -9.23 2.36 -9.46
CA LEU A 103 -9.55 1.07 -8.85
C LEU A 103 -9.63 -0.06 -9.88
N GLY A 104 -10.17 0.23 -11.09
CA GLY A 104 -10.41 -0.76 -12.12
C GLY A 104 -11.42 -1.84 -11.68
N PRO A 105 -11.50 -2.95 -12.41
CA PRO A 105 -12.38 -4.04 -12.04
C PRO A 105 -11.88 -4.72 -10.76
N LEU A 106 -12.80 -4.89 -9.81
CA LEU A 106 -12.56 -5.67 -8.60
C LEU A 106 -13.07 -7.09 -8.81
N ALA A 107 -12.38 -8.06 -8.24
CA ALA A 107 -12.85 -9.43 -8.19
C ALA A 107 -13.90 -9.56 -7.07
N PRO A 108 -15.13 -9.98 -7.36
CA PRO A 108 -16.13 -10.17 -6.33
C PRO A 108 -15.78 -11.36 -5.44
N LEU A 109 -16.04 -11.25 -4.15
CA LEU A 109 -15.97 -12.42 -3.26
C LEU A 109 -17.31 -13.18 -3.34
N PRO A 110 -17.38 -14.37 -3.98
CA PRO A 110 -18.62 -15.11 -4.08
C PRO A 110 -19.11 -15.54 -2.69
N PRO A 111 -20.42 -15.49 -2.39
CA PRO A 111 -20.96 -15.95 -1.11
C PRO A 111 -20.57 -17.39 -0.75
N ALA A 112 -20.45 -18.25 -1.77
CA ALA A 112 -19.99 -19.64 -1.59
C ALA A 112 -18.56 -19.73 -1.03
N GLU A 113 -17.70 -18.78 -1.29
CA GLU A 113 -16.33 -18.73 -0.75
C GLU A 113 -16.36 -18.32 0.72
N VAL A 114 -17.23 -17.43 1.14
CA VAL A 114 -17.40 -17.05 2.56
C VAL A 114 -17.79 -18.28 3.40
N LEU A 115 -18.59 -19.18 2.86
CA LEU A 115 -18.95 -20.45 3.54
C LEU A 115 -17.78 -21.44 3.62
N ARG A 116 -16.70 -21.17 2.90
CA ARG A 116 -15.47 -22.00 2.90
C ARG A 116 -14.37 -21.44 3.78
N LEU A 117 -14.65 -20.46 4.62
CA LEU A 117 -13.73 -20.04 5.68
C LEU A 117 -13.54 -21.17 6.69
N ARG A 118 -12.31 -21.37 7.12
CA ARG A 118 -11.95 -22.35 8.14
C ARG A 118 -11.00 -21.71 9.16
N PHE A 119 -11.20 -22.08 10.40
CA PHE A 119 -10.42 -21.59 11.54
C PHE A 119 -9.80 -22.80 12.25
N HIS A 120 -8.48 -22.90 12.20
CA HIS A 120 -7.75 -23.89 12.98
C HIS A 120 -7.71 -23.46 14.44
N ARG A 121 -8.14 -24.32 15.35
CA ARG A 121 -8.06 -24.10 16.78
C ARG A 121 -8.11 -25.44 17.52
N ASP A 122 -7.21 -25.59 18.51
CA ASP A 122 -7.12 -26.79 19.36
C ASP A 122 -7.02 -28.06 18.47
N GLY A 123 -6.16 -28.09 17.46
CA GLY A 123 -5.92 -29.19 16.56
C GLY A 123 -7.03 -29.52 15.55
N ALA A 124 -8.07 -28.71 15.44
CA ALA A 124 -9.19 -28.97 14.54
C ALA A 124 -9.63 -27.75 13.71
N LEU A 125 -10.10 -27.98 12.49
CA LEU A 125 -10.73 -26.96 11.65
C LEU A 125 -12.18 -26.72 12.06
N ARG A 126 -12.52 -25.45 12.27
CA ARG A 126 -13.87 -24.97 12.60
C ARG A 126 -14.42 -24.09 11.47
N ARG A 127 -15.74 -24.03 11.33
CA ARG A 127 -16.41 -23.18 10.30
C ARG A 127 -16.67 -21.75 10.77
N VAL A 128 -16.62 -21.51 12.07
CA VAL A 128 -16.90 -20.22 12.69
C VAL A 128 -15.78 -19.85 13.66
N PRO A 129 -15.41 -18.56 13.74
CA PRO A 129 -14.46 -18.09 14.73
C PRO A 129 -15.09 -18.12 16.14
N PRO A 130 -14.29 -18.02 17.22
CA PRO A 130 -14.82 -17.87 18.58
C PRO A 130 -15.71 -16.62 18.67
N PRO A 131 -16.89 -16.70 19.31
CA PRO A 131 -17.80 -15.54 19.43
C PRO A 131 -17.15 -14.31 20.09
N GLY A 132 -16.24 -14.52 21.05
CA GLY A 132 -15.52 -13.44 21.72
C GLY A 132 -14.55 -12.67 20.82
N LEU A 133 -14.06 -13.26 19.72
CA LEU A 133 -13.19 -12.57 18.76
C LEU A 133 -13.93 -11.39 18.14
N LEU A 134 -15.15 -11.61 17.68
CA LEU A 134 -15.97 -10.54 17.10
C LEU A 134 -16.28 -9.46 18.13
N ARG A 135 -16.50 -9.83 19.41
CA ARG A 135 -16.75 -8.86 20.49
C ARG A 135 -15.62 -7.84 20.64
N LEU A 136 -14.35 -8.26 20.47
CA LEU A 136 -13.19 -7.35 20.56
C LEU A 136 -13.11 -6.36 19.40
N SER A 137 -13.71 -6.70 18.24
CA SER A 137 -13.69 -5.88 17.02
C SER A 137 -14.90 -4.96 16.86
N LEU A 138 -16.02 -5.21 17.57
CA LEU A 138 -17.24 -4.42 17.43
C LEU A 138 -17.00 -2.93 17.73
N ARG A 139 -17.73 -2.05 17.07
CA ARG A 139 -17.71 -0.61 17.34
C ARG A 139 -18.09 -0.28 18.79
N ALA A 140 -18.99 -1.08 19.39
CA ALA A 140 -19.40 -0.96 20.79
C ALA A 140 -18.31 -1.42 21.78
N ALA A 141 -17.26 -2.11 21.32
CA ALA A 141 -16.14 -2.45 22.21
C ALA A 141 -15.43 -1.18 22.66
N ARG A 142 -15.10 -1.13 23.95
CA ARG A 142 -14.32 -0.03 24.52
C ARG A 142 -13.06 0.19 23.68
N GLN A 143 -12.73 1.44 23.43
CA GLN A 143 -11.50 1.78 22.73
C GLN A 143 -10.30 1.31 23.55
N ALA A 144 -9.42 0.55 22.91
CA ALA A 144 -8.24 0.00 23.55
C ALA A 144 -7.23 1.11 23.92
N PRO A 145 -6.51 0.99 25.04
CA PRO A 145 -5.44 1.92 25.41
C PRO A 145 -4.21 1.77 24.49
N VAL A 146 -3.38 2.80 24.47
CA VAL A 146 -2.12 2.81 23.70
C VAL A 146 -0.99 2.14 24.48
N ASP A 147 -0.95 2.37 25.78
CA ASP A 147 0.11 2.04 26.73
C ASP A 147 0.06 0.61 27.30
N VAL A 148 -1.00 -0.14 26.96
CA VAL A 148 -1.19 -1.55 27.38
C VAL A 148 -1.05 -2.47 26.15
N ASP A 149 -0.45 -3.64 26.34
CA ASP A 149 -0.37 -4.64 25.29
C ASP A 149 -1.75 -5.29 25.02
N PHE A 150 -1.92 -5.78 23.79
CA PHE A 150 -3.18 -6.32 23.32
C PHE A 150 -3.61 -7.57 24.13
N ARG A 151 -2.67 -8.44 24.51
CA ARG A 151 -2.95 -9.66 25.28
C ARG A 151 -3.56 -9.33 26.62
N THR A 152 -2.96 -8.41 27.36
CA THR A 152 -3.44 -7.96 28.68
C THR A 152 -4.83 -7.35 28.56
N TRP A 153 -5.01 -6.38 27.65
CA TRP A 153 -6.29 -5.71 27.45
C TRP A 153 -7.41 -6.68 27.00
N ALA A 154 -7.14 -7.50 25.98
CA ALA A 154 -8.13 -8.43 25.44
C ALA A 154 -8.47 -9.55 26.43
N THR A 155 -7.52 -10.00 27.26
CA THR A 155 -7.78 -11.00 28.33
C THR A 155 -8.76 -10.46 29.36
N GLY A 156 -8.61 -9.20 29.76
CA GLY A 156 -9.56 -8.55 30.71
C GLY A 156 -10.98 -8.42 30.14
N LEU A 157 -11.14 -8.32 28.83
CA LEU A 157 -12.45 -8.16 28.18
C LEU A 157 -13.13 -9.47 27.77
N ALA A 158 -12.36 -10.46 27.32
CA ALA A 158 -12.89 -11.63 26.64
C ALA A 158 -12.25 -12.97 27.07
N GLY A 159 -11.36 -12.92 28.05
CA GLY A 159 -10.63 -14.08 28.55
C GLY A 159 -9.41 -14.48 27.69
N ALA A 160 -8.44 -15.16 28.31
CA ALA A 160 -7.14 -15.46 27.72
C ALA A 160 -7.21 -16.27 26.41
N ARG A 161 -8.14 -17.25 26.32
CA ARG A 161 -8.33 -18.05 25.10
C ARG A 161 -8.78 -17.18 23.92
N THR A 162 -9.72 -16.27 24.13
CA THR A 162 -10.20 -15.35 23.10
C THR A 162 -9.12 -14.33 22.71
N ALA A 163 -8.39 -13.79 23.68
CA ALA A 163 -7.29 -12.87 23.44
C ALA A 163 -6.21 -13.49 22.55
N ARG A 164 -5.83 -14.76 22.81
CA ARG A 164 -4.88 -15.50 21.99
C ARG A 164 -5.39 -15.67 20.56
N ALA A 165 -6.63 -16.14 20.39
CA ALA A 165 -7.22 -16.33 19.08
C ALA A 165 -7.33 -15.03 18.27
N ALA A 166 -7.67 -13.92 18.92
CA ALA A 166 -7.76 -12.61 18.28
C ALA A 166 -6.36 -12.07 17.88
N ALA A 167 -5.35 -12.27 18.73
CA ALA A 167 -3.97 -11.93 18.41
C ALA A 167 -3.47 -12.74 17.20
N ALA A 168 -3.65 -14.08 17.22
CA ALA A 168 -3.27 -14.94 16.11
C ALA A 168 -3.97 -14.54 14.81
N TYR A 169 -5.29 -14.31 14.83
CA TYR A 169 -6.05 -13.84 13.68
C TYR A 169 -5.52 -12.51 13.12
N SER A 170 -5.12 -11.59 13.99
CA SER A 170 -4.58 -10.29 13.58
C SER A 170 -3.17 -10.38 12.99
N GLY A 171 -2.42 -11.44 13.30
CA GLY A 171 -1.00 -11.58 12.95
C GLY A 171 -0.72 -11.47 11.46
N VAL A 172 -1.64 -11.93 10.62
CA VAL A 172 -1.48 -11.87 9.16
C VAL A 172 -1.67 -10.46 8.62
N ALA A 173 -2.64 -9.72 9.12
CA ALA A 173 -2.82 -8.31 8.75
C ALA A 173 -1.67 -7.43 9.26
N LEU A 174 -1.02 -7.82 10.36
CA LEU A 174 0.09 -7.11 10.99
C LEU A 174 1.46 -7.63 10.53
N PHE A 175 1.52 -8.83 9.93
CA PHE A 175 2.74 -9.55 9.57
C PHE A 175 3.70 -9.73 10.75
N HIS A 176 3.15 -9.84 11.95
CA HIS A 176 3.88 -9.95 13.20
C HIS A 176 3.59 -11.28 13.90
N HIS A 177 4.64 -11.91 14.45
CA HIS A 177 4.55 -13.23 15.08
C HIS A 177 3.88 -13.21 16.46
N ASP A 178 3.89 -12.09 17.17
CA ASP A 178 3.22 -11.89 18.46
C ASP A 178 2.46 -10.57 18.51
N PRO A 179 1.27 -10.48 17.88
CA PRO A 179 0.42 -9.29 18.00
C PRO A 179 -0.06 -9.02 19.42
N GLY A 180 -0.02 -10.05 20.28
CA GLY A 180 -0.38 -9.91 21.69
C GLY A 180 0.53 -8.95 22.45
N ALA A 181 1.78 -8.80 22.04
CA ALA A 181 2.77 -7.90 22.66
C ALA A 181 2.75 -6.47 22.09
N LEU A 182 1.95 -6.21 21.04
CA LEU A 182 1.80 -4.87 20.45
C LEU A 182 0.77 -4.03 21.20
N SER A 183 0.78 -2.71 20.97
CA SER A 183 -0.20 -1.78 21.54
C SER A 183 -1.64 -2.27 21.28
N ALA A 184 -2.45 -2.31 22.33
CA ALA A 184 -3.84 -2.78 22.25
C ALA A 184 -4.66 -1.94 21.25
N ARG A 185 -4.45 -0.63 21.21
CA ARG A 185 -5.05 0.29 20.24
C ARG A 185 -4.67 -0.07 18.82
N PHE A 186 -3.39 -0.26 18.57
CA PHE A 186 -2.84 -0.58 17.27
C PHE A 186 -3.42 -1.89 16.70
N VAL A 187 -3.50 -2.94 17.51
CA VAL A 187 -4.07 -4.23 17.09
C VAL A 187 -5.59 -4.14 16.93
N GLN A 188 -6.31 -3.48 17.85
CA GLN A 188 -7.76 -3.35 17.77
C GLN A 188 -8.22 -2.64 16.50
N GLU A 189 -7.55 -1.56 16.10
CA GLU A 189 -7.87 -0.82 14.87
C GLU A 189 -7.81 -1.73 13.65
N ARG A 190 -6.79 -2.56 13.53
CA ARG A 190 -6.60 -3.51 12.42
C ARG A 190 -7.56 -4.69 12.49
N LEU A 191 -7.83 -5.19 13.68
CA LEU A 191 -8.83 -6.23 13.89
C LEU A 191 -10.23 -5.76 13.46
N ARG A 192 -10.60 -4.52 13.77
CA ARG A 192 -11.86 -3.91 13.34
C ARG A 192 -11.97 -3.85 11.81
N ARG A 193 -10.88 -3.50 11.12
CA ARG A 193 -10.85 -3.44 9.66
C ARG A 193 -10.93 -4.84 9.05
N ALA A 194 -10.19 -5.81 9.60
CA ALA A 194 -10.18 -7.18 9.10
C ALA A 194 -11.51 -7.92 9.31
N THR A 195 -12.30 -7.49 10.31
CA THR A 195 -13.60 -8.10 10.65
C THR A 195 -14.80 -7.21 10.33
N ALA A 196 -14.62 -6.14 9.57
CA ALA A 196 -15.68 -5.20 9.22
C ALA A 196 -16.84 -5.89 8.48
N LEU A 197 -18.06 -5.48 8.80
CA LEU A 197 -19.28 -5.90 8.11
C LEU A 197 -20.07 -4.66 7.66
N PRO A 198 -20.28 -4.50 6.34
CA PRO A 198 -19.81 -5.35 5.24
C PRO A 198 -18.29 -5.42 5.14
N PRO A 199 -17.71 -6.46 4.52
CA PRO A 199 -16.26 -6.59 4.38
C PRO A 199 -15.64 -5.40 3.65
N GLU A 200 -14.56 -4.85 4.21
CA GLU A 200 -13.80 -3.76 3.59
C GLU A 200 -12.67 -4.27 2.66
N ALA A 201 -12.34 -5.55 2.74
CA ALA A 201 -11.30 -6.15 1.92
C ALA A 201 -11.83 -6.43 0.51
N HIS A 202 -11.18 -5.88 -0.50
CA HIS A 202 -11.46 -6.07 -1.92
C HIS A 202 -10.22 -6.59 -2.64
N TYR A 203 -10.44 -7.33 -3.72
CA TYR A 203 -9.36 -7.86 -4.54
C TYR A 203 -9.34 -7.14 -5.89
N VAL A 204 -8.20 -6.59 -6.25
CA VAL A 204 -7.99 -6.04 -7.60
C VAL A 204 -7.89 -7.20 -8.57
N ARG A 205 -8.74 -7.25 -9.59
CA ARG A 205 -8.70 -8.31 -10.60
C ARG A 205 -7.35 -8.32 -11.31
N GLY A 206 -6.74 -9.49 -11.42
CA GLY A 206 -5.40 -9.64 -11.98
C GLY A 206 -4.27 -9.26 -11.03
N GLY A 207 -4.56 -8.87 -9.78
CA GLY A 207 -3.58 -8.52 -8.75
C GLY A 207 -3.28 -7.03 -8.64
N TRP A 208 -2.50 -6.67 -7.63
CA TRP A 208 -2.13 -5.26 -7.36
C TRP A 208 -1.32 -4.62 -8.48
N GLY A 209 -0.57 -5.40 -9.26
CA GLY A 209 0.16 -4.91 -10.44
C GLY A 209 -0.73 -4.17 -11.44
N GLU A 210 -1.99 -4.59 -11.57
CA GLU A 210 -2.98 -3.90 -12.43
C GLU A 210 -3.34 -2.51 -11.90
N LEU A 211 -3.44 -2.34 -10.58
CA LEU A 211 -3.63 -1.03 -9.96
C LEU A 211 -2.39 -0.14 -10.19
N ILE A 212 -1.21 -0.69 -9.95
CA ILE A 212 0.07 0.01 -10.16
C ILE A 212 0.23 0.43 -11.62
N GLY A 213 -0.10 -0.44 -12.57
CA GLY A 213 -0.08 -0.13 -14.00
C GLY A 213 -0.96 1.07 -14.33
N ARG A 214 -2.23 1.06 -13.89
CA ARG A 214 -3.17 2.19 -14.11
C ARG A 214 -2.66 3.48 -13.47
N MET A 215 -2.06 3.42 -12.27
CA MET A 215 -1.46 4.60 -11.64
C MET A 215 -0.27 5.14 -12.44
N ALA A 216 0.59 4.25 -12.94
CA ALA A 216 1.76 4.63 -13.74
C ALA A 216 1.35 5.23 -15.10
N ASP A 217 0.37 4.64 -15.77
CA ASP A 217 -0.14 5.14 -17.05
C ASP A 217 -0.77 6.53 -16.85
N ARG A 218 -1.58 6.69 -15.81
CA ARG A 218 -2.14 8.01 -15.49
C ARG A 218 -1.07 9.04 -15.13
N ALA A 219 -0.02 8.64 -14.44
CA ALA A 219 1.11 9.53 -14.15
C ALA A 219 1.82 9.99 -15.45
N ARG A 220 2.05 9.05 -16.39
CA ARG A 220 2.63 9.38 -17.72
C ARG A 220 1.74 10.33 -18.53
N GLU A 221 0.42 10.10 -18.53
CA GLU A 221 -0.56 11.00 -19.18
C GLU A 221 -0.50 12.42 -18.61
N LEU A 222 -0.21 12.57 -17.32
CA LEU A 222 -0.03 13.87 -16.66
C LEU A 222 1.38 14.46 -16.86
N GLY A 223 2.24 13.83 -17.65
CA GLY A 223 3.58 14.29 -17.94
C GLY A 223 4.64 13.93 -16.90
N VAL A 224 4.36 12.98 -16.00
CA VAL A 224 5.38 12.47 -15.07
C VAL A 224 6.42 11.67 -15.84
N ARG A 225 7.69 12.04 -15.70
CA ARG A 225 8.82 11.27 -16.21
C ARG A 225 9.12 10.12 -15.24
N ILE A 226 8.95 8.90 -15.71
CA ILE A 226 9.21 7.68 -14.93
C ILE A 226 10.47 7.00 -15.49
N GLU A 227 11.50 6.89 -14.66
CA GLU A 227 12.79 6.27 -14.96
C GLU A 227 12.90 4.97 -14.17
N THR A 228 12.68 3.83 -14.81
CA THR A 228 12.91 2.49 -14.24
C THR A 228 14.34 2.06 -14.42
N SER A 229 14.77 1.00 -13.71
CA SER A 229 16.19 0.54 -13.68
C SER A 229 17.17 1.65 -13.32
N SER A 230 16.70 2.66 -12.59
CA SER A 230 17.41 3.89 -12.27
C SER A 230 17.54 4.05 -10.76
N ARG A 231 18.56 3.42 -10.18
CA ARG A 231 18.87 3.54 -8.75
C ARG A 231 19.41 4.92 -8.44
N VAL A 232 18.89 5.52 -7.37
CA VAL A 232 19.39 6.78 -6.81
C VAL A 232 20.20 6.46 -5.56
N ASP A 233 21.51 6.67 -5.61
CA ASP A 233 22.43 6.39 -4.50
C ASP A 233 22.81 7.65 -3.72
N ALA A 234 22.51 8.85 -4.24
CA ALA A 234 22.63 10.13 -3.58
C ALA A 234 21.51 11.07 -4.01
N LEU A 235 21.08 11.96 -3.11
CA LEU A 235 20.05 12.94 -3.47
C LEU A 235 20.54 13.85 -4.59
N PRO A 236 19.67 14.21 -5.57
CA PRO A 236 20.02 15.12 -6.65
C PRO A 236 20.49 16.46 -6.10
N ALA A 237 21.67 16.91 -6.55
CA ALA A 237 22.18 18.23 -6.16
C ALA A 237 21.37 19.35 -6.82
N GLY A 238 20.91 20.33 -6.03
CA GLY A 238 20.48 21.64 -6.51
C GLY A 238 19.15 21.75 -7.23
N GLY A 239 18.16 20.92 -6.94
CA GLY A 239 16.97 20.91 -7.79
C GLY A 239 15.61 20.79 -7.14
N GLY A 240 15.15 21.50 -6.21
CA GLY A 240 13.78 21.42 -5.68
C GLY A 240 13.55 20.27 -4.69
N PRO A 241 12.33 20.12 -4.20
CA PRO A 241 12.00 19.14 -3.18
C PRO A 241 12.16 17.69 -3.68
N VAL A 242 12.53 16.79 -2.73
CA VAL A 242 12.71 15.36 -2.98
C VAL A 242 11.79 14.57 -2.06
N ILE A 243 11.01 13.66 -2.62
CA ILE A 243 10.21 12.68 -1.87
C ILE A 243 10.89 11.31 -1.95
N VAL A 244 11.31 10.78 -0.80
CA VAL A 244 11.91 9.45 -0.66
C VAL A 244 10.80 8.46 -0.31
N ALA A 245 10.44 7.62 -1.27
CA ALA A 245 9.35 6.64 -1.21
C ALA A 245 9.88 5.19 -1.17
N THR A 246 11.04 4.99 -0.55
CA THR A 246 11.69 3.67 -0.42
C THR A 246 11.41 3.06 0.96
N ALA A 247 11.77 1.78 1.15
CA ALA A 247 11.75 1.17 2.48
C ALA A 247 12.76 1.86 3.41
N LEU A 248 12.48 1.96 4.72
CA LEU A 248 13.33 2.65 5.70
C LEU A 248 14.82 2.29 5.62
N PRO A 249 15.25 1.02 5.48
CA PRO A 249 16.68 0.71 5.38
C PRO A 249 17.35 1.28 4.11
N ALA A 250 16.59 1.50 3.04
CA ALA A 250 17.11 2.15 1.84
C ALA A 250 17.11 3.68 2.00
N ALA A 251 16.07 4.23 2.62
CA ALA A 251 16.01 5.65 2.96
C ALA A 251 17.14 6.05 3.93
N ALA A 252 17.42 5.23 4.95
CA ALA A 252 18.50 5.46 5.90
C ALA A 252 19.86 5.60 5.20
N ARG A 253 20.13 4.73 4.21
CA ARG A 253 21.37 4.83 3.41
C ARG A 253 21.39 6.04 2.49
N LEU A 254 20.27 6.33 1.83
CA LEU A 254 20.17 7.44 0.87
C LEU A 254 20.31 8.81 1.56
N LEU A 255 19.80 8.92 2.79
CA LEU A 255 19.79 10.15 3.58
C LEU A 255 20.96 10.23 4.57
N ASP A 256 21.83 9.21 4.62
CA ASP A 256 22.89 9.05 5.61
C ASP A 256 22.38 9.25 7.05
N ASP A 257 21.18 8.69 7.33
CA ASP A 257 20.51 8.82 8.62
C ASP A 257 20.18 7.44 9.21
N PRO A 258 21.04 6.87 10.04
CA PRO A 258 20.84 5.57 10.66
C PRO A 258 19.69 5.54 11.68
N SER A 259 19.16 6.70 12.09
CA SER A 259 18.00 6.79 12.97
C SER A 259 16.69 6.41 12.28
N LEU A 260 16.67 6.34 10.95
CA LEU A 260 15.49 5.94 10.17
C LEU A 260 15.23 4.44 10.30
N THR A 261 14.80 4.05 11.49
CA THR A 261 14.40 2.68 11.82
C THR A 261 13.01 2.67 12.44
N TRP A 262 12.28 1.60 12.22
CA TRP A 262 11.05 1.29 12.94
C TRP A 262 10.82 -0.21 12.94
N GLU A 263 10.17 -0.72 13.97
CA GLU A 263 9.85 -2.14 14.03
C GLU A 263 8.85 -2.52 12.94
N SER A 264 9.12 -3.63 12.28
CA SER A 264 8.23 -4.25 11.31
C SER A 264 8.27 -5.77 11.44
N GLY A 265 7.24 -6.43 10.94
CA GLY A 265 7.15 -7.88 11.03
C GLY A 265 8.11 -8.59 10.07
N ARG A 266 8.13 -9.91 10.23
CA ARG A 266 8.89 -10.86 9.43
C ARG A 266 7.96 -12.01 9.07
N THR A 267 7.82 -12.31 7.78
CA THR A 267 6.81 -13.26 7.28
C THR A 267 7.39 -14.19 6.23
N VAL A 268 7.13 -15.47 6.38
CA VAL A 268 7.36 -16.47 5.32
C VAL A 268 6.12 -16.51 4.44
N LEU A 269 6.33 -16.40 3.13
CA LEU A 269 5.30 -16.56 2.10
C LEU A 269 5.56 -17.89 1.38
N VAL A 270 4.51 -18.69 1.24
CA VAL A 270 4.54 -19.91 0.42
C VAL A 270 3.41 -19.83 -0.59
N ASP A 271 3.77 -19.58 -1.83
CA ASP A 271 2.85 -19.59 -2.96
C ASP A 271 2.76 -20.99 -3.55
N LEU A 272 1.56 -21.47 -3.80
CA LEU A 272 1.28 -22.81 -4.32
C LEU A 272 0.24 -22.74 -5.43
N ALA A 273 0.54 -23.36 -6.57
CA ALA A 273 -0.49 -23.72 -7.54
C ALA A 273 -0.82 -25.21 -7.39
N LEU A 274 -2.10 -25.49 -7.17
CA LEU A 274 -2.60 -26.85 -7.03
C LEU A 274 -3.57 -27.18 -8.16
N ARG A 275 -3.63 -28.45 -8.61
CA ARG A 275 -4.78 -28.94 -9.38
C ARG A 275 -6.04 -28.69 -8.54
N ALA A 276 -7.05 -28.04 -9.14
CA ALA A 276 -8.26 -27.61 -8.44
C ALA A 276 -9.05 -28.82 -7.90
N ARG A 277 -9.59 -28.68 -6.69
CA ARG A 277 -10.47 -29.67 -6.07
C ARG A 277 -11.72 -28.98 -5.53
N LYS A 278 -12.88 -29.51 -5.85
CA LYS A 278 -14.17 -29.04 -5.30
C LYS A 278 -14.17 -29.21 -3.78
N GLY A 279 -14.53 -28.14 -3.06
CA GLY A 279 -14.64 -28.15 -1.61
C GLY A 279 -13.39 -27.68 -0.86
N ASP A 280 -12.28 -27.37 -1.54
CA ASP A 280 -11.13 -26.73 -0.91
C ASP A 280 -11.54 -25.43 -0.18
N PRO A 281 -10.99 -25.14 0.98
CA PRO A 281 -11.24 -23.90 1.70
C PRO A 281 -10.92 -22.66 0.86
N PHE A 282 -11.59 -21.54 1.16
CA PHE A 282 -11.17 -20.23 0.70
C PHE A 282 -10.02 -19.71 1.56
N VAL A 283 -10.22 -19.73 2.87
CA VAL A 283 -9.19 -19.36 3.85
C VAL A 283 -9.09 -20.43 4.93
N VAL A 284 -7.88 -20.77 5.33
CA VAL A 284 -7.55 -21.47 6.57
C VAL A 284 -6.78 -20.50 7.45
N SER A 285 -7.41 -19.98 8.51
CA SER A 285 -6.77 -19.08 9.47
C SER A 285 -6.39 -19.85 10.72
N ASP A 286 -5.14 -19.77 11.16
CA ASP A 286 -4.69 -20.34 12.42
C ASP A 286 -5.02 -19.38 13.57
N LEU A 287 -5.73 -19.87 14.59
CA LEU A 287 -6.07 -19.13 15.81
C LEU A 287 -5.23 -19.54 17.01
N ASP A 288 -4.38 -20.54 16.86
CA ASP A 288 -3.44 -20.98 17.89
C ASP A 288 -2.08 -20.26 17.75
N ALA A 289 -1.69 -19.94 16.50
CA ALA A 289 -0.50 -19.16 16.15
C ALA A 289 -0.77 -18.27 14.92
N PRO A 290 -0.12 -17.10 14.79
CA PRO A 290 -0.30 -16.23 13.62
C PRO A 290 0.09 -16.93 12.32
N GLY A 291 -0.89 -17.12 11.43
CA GLY A 291 -0.67 -17.74 10.14
C GLY A 291 -1.97 -18.00 9.38
N TRP A 292 -1.92 -17.97 8.06
CA TRP A 292 -3.09 -18.30 7.28
C TRP A 292 -2.72 -18.71 5.85
N ILE A 293 -3.65 -19.42 5.22
CA ILE A 293 -3.60 -19.76 3.80
C ILE A 293 -4.85 -19.20 3.14
N GLU A 294 -4.69 -18.53 2.04
CA GLU A 294 -5.81 -18.02 1.23
C GLU A 294 -5.71 -18.51 -0.21
N ARG A 295 -6.84 -18.90 -0.77
CA ARG A 295 -6.99 -19.34 -2.15
C ARG A 295 -7.50 -18.20 -3.01
N PHE A 296 -6.57 -17.41 -3.57
CA PHE A 296 -6.86 -16.19 -4.34
C PHE A 296 -7.63 -16.42 -5.63
N THR A 297 -7.56 -17.61 -6.21
CA THR A 297 -8.41 -18.01 -7.34
C THR A 297 -9.87 -18.23 -6.98
N GLY A 298 -10.25 -18.13 -5.70
CA GLY A 298 -11.66 -18.10 -5.27
C GLY A 298 -12.38 -16.87 -5.81
N PRO A 299 -11.95 -15.66 -5.44
CA PRO A 299 -12.49 -14.43 -6.00
C PRO A 299 -12.03 -14.14 -7.42
N ASP A 300 -10.80 -14.50 -7.81
CA ASP A 300 -10.23 -14.18 -9.13
C ASP A 300 -9.60 -15.41 -9.82
N PRO A 301 -10.38 -16.16 -10.59
CA PRO A 301 -9.86 -17.32 -11.33
C PRO A 301 -8.77 -17.00 -12.35
N SER A 302 -8.59 -15.73 -12.76
CA SER A 302 -7.58 -15.33 -13.76
C SER A 302 -6.13 -15.39 -13.25
N LEU A 303 -5.94 -15.61 -11.95
CA LEU A 303 -4.62 -15.67 -11.32
C LEU A 303 -3.86 -16.98 -11.56
N ALA A 304 -4.51 -18.01 -12.13
CA ALA A 304 -3.91 -19.29 -12.47
C ALA A 304 -4.54 -19.89 -13.75
N PRO A 305 -3.89 -20.84 -14.42
CA PRO A 305 -4.45 -21.58 -15.54
C PRO A 305 -5.74 -22.33 -15.19
N ALA A 306 -6.59 -22.55 -16.18
CA ALA A 306 -7.84 -23.31 -16.00
C ALA A 306 -7.57 -24.70 -15.38
N GLY A 307 -8.42 -25.13 -14.45
CA GLY A 307 -8.26 -26.39 -13.72
C GLY A 307 -7.23 -26.34 -12.59
N GLN A 308 -6.63 -25.18 -12.34
CA GLN A 308 -5.69 -24.95 -11.25
C GLN A 308 -6.20 -23.86 -10.31
N GLN A 309 -5.64 -23.82 -9.11
CA GLN A 309 -5.94 -22.82 -8.10
C GLN A 309 -4.65 -22.29 -7.49
N LEU A 310 -4.60 -21.00 -7.22
CA LEU A 310 -3.47 -20.32 -6.60
C LEU A 310 -3.77 -20.04 -5.13
N LEU A 311 -2.86 -20.51 -4.26
CA LEU A 311 -2.89 -20.28 -2.83
C LEU A 311 -1.64 -19.49 -2.42
N GLN A 312 -1.77 -18.69 -1.39
CA GLN A 312 -0.63 -18.16 -0.65
C GLN A 312 -0.81 -18.41 0.83
N ALA A 313 0.19 -19.02 1.44
CA ALA A 313 0.33 -19.09 2.88
C ALA A 313 1.20 -17.93 3.37
N GLN A 314 0.77 -17.27 4.44
CA GLN A 314 1.45 -16.16 5.09
C GLN A 314 1.66 -16.49 6.55
N LEU A 315 2.92 -16.68 6.92
CA LEU A 315 3.33 -17.16 8.25
C LEU A 315 4.26 -16.13 8.89
N PRO A 316 3.73 -15.27 9.76
CA PRO A 316 4.58 -14.40 10.58
C PRO A 316 5.51 -15.23 11.45
N VAL A 317 6.79 -14.91 11.44
CA VAL A 317 7.82 -15.64 12.18
C VAL A 317 8.63 -14.72 13.10
N GLY A 318 9.01 -15.21 14.26
CA GLY A 318 9.84 -14.50 15.22
C GLY A 318 11.25 -14.20 14.71
N PRO A 319 12.00 -13.34 15.42
CA PRO A 319 13.36 -12.99 15.01
C PRO A 319 14.30 -14.19 14.93
N ASP A 320 14.15 -15.16 15.83
CA ASP A 320 14.99 -16.35 15.93
C ASP A 320 14.49 -17.51 15.05
N ALA A 321 13.27 -17.44 14.53
CA ALA A 321 12.70 -18.49 13.69
C ALA A 321 13.30 -18.45 12.27
N SER A 322 13.52 -19.62 11.70
CA SER A 322 14.03 -19.77 10.33
C SER A 322 12.92 -19.69 9.28
N LYS A 323 13.29 -19.57 8.01
CA LYS A 323 12.37 -19.73 6.88
C LYS A 323 11.72 -21.13 6.90
N ALA A 324 12.49 -22.15 7.29
CA ALA A 324 12.00 -23.53 7.35
C ALA A 324 10.89 -23.72 8.40
N ASP A 325 10.96 -23.03 9.54
CA ASP A 325 9.91 -23.07 10.55
C ASP A 325 8.58 -22.53 10.03
N GLY A 326 8.63 -21.41 9.29
CA GLY A 326 7.45 -20.87 8.64
C GLY A 326 6.89 -21.80 7.56
N ILE A 327 7.74 -22.43 6.76
CA ILE A 327 7.33 -23.44 5.77
C ILE A 327 6.66 -24.63 6.45
N ALA A 328 7.26 -25.16 7.51
CA ALA A 328 6.69 -26.27 8.28
C ALA A 328 5.32 -25.90 8.88
N HIS A 329 5.14 -24.65 9.32
CA HIS A 329 3.83 -24.17 9.76
C HIS A 329 2.81 -24.12 8.61
N ALA A 330 3.20 -23.61 7.43
CA ALA A 330 2.34 -23.62 6.24
C ALA A 330 1.91 -25.05 5.88
N GLU A 331 2.84 -25.99 5.88
CA GLU A 331 2.57 -27.40 5.53
C GLU A 331 1.61 -28.06 6.51
N ARG A 332 1.72 -27.79 7.81
CA ARG A 332 0.72 -28.27 8.81
C ARG A 332 -0.69 -27.75 8.50
N LEU A 333 -0.83 -26.47 8.14
CA LEU A 333 -2.13 -25.92 7.77
C LEU A 333 -2.66 -26.48 6.44
N LEU A 334 -1.76 -26.74 5.48
CA LEU A 334 -2.11 -27.40 4.21
C LEU A 334 -2.58 -28.84 4.45
N ASP A 335 -1.92 -29.60 5.32
CA ASP A 335 -2.32 -30.96 5.67
C ASP A 335 -3.72 -31.02 6.29
N LEU A 336 -4.08 -30.01 7.08
CA LEU A 336 -5.41 -29.88 7.68
C LEU A 336 -6.48 -29.43 6.69
N GLY A 337 -6.17 -28.48 5.81
CA GLY A 337 -7.16 -27.79 5.00
C GLY A 337 -7.28 -28.28 3.56
N PHE A 338 -6.22 -28.83 2.97
CA PHE A 338 -6.15 -29.11 1.54
C PHE A 338 -5.71 -30.57 1.28
N PRO A 339 -6.61 -31.54 1.46
CA PRO A 339 -6.26 -32.96 1.32
C PRO A 339 -5.58 -33.29 0.00
N GLY A 340 -4.46 -34.06 0.07
CA GLY A 340 -3.67 -34.43 -1.10
C GLY A 340 -2.96 -33.26 -1.78
N TRP A 341 -2.68 -32.18 -1.07
CA TRP A 341 -2.07 -31.00 -1.64
C TRP A 341 -0.69 -31.27 -2.28
N ARG A 342 0.11 -32.19 -1.68
CA ARG A 342 1.44 -32.49 -2.22
C ARG A 342 1.36 -33.08 -3.63
N GLU A 343 0.50 -34.08 -3.85
CA GLU A 343 0.28 -34.75 -5.13
C GLU A 343 -0.40 -33.82 -6.16
N ARG A 344 -1.11 -32.81 -5.68
CA ARG A 344 -1.82 -31.80 -6.49
C ARG A 344 -0.95 -30.62 -6.87
N THR A 345 0.19 -30.42 -6.16
CA THR A 345 1.08 -29.27 -6.41
C THR A 345 1.69 -29.34 -7.81
N VAL A 346 1.52 -28.29 -8.58
CA VAL A 346 2.07 -28.12 -9.93
C VAL A 346 3.13 -27.03 -9.97
N TRP A 347 3.13 -26.13 -8.99
CA TRP A 347 4.12 -25.07 -8.86
C TRP A 347 4.19 -24.59 -7.39
N ARG A 348 5.40 -24.18 -6.98
CA ARG A 348 5.64 -23.66 -5.63
C ARG A 348 6.71 -22.59 -5.65
N ARG A 349 6.52 -21.53 -4.87
CA ARG A 349 7.49 -20.48 -4.62
C ARG A 349 7.51 -20.16 -3.13
N GLU A 350 8.69 -19.88 -2.59
CA GLU A 350 8.86 -19.55 -1.19
C GLU A 350 9.73 -18.32 -1.02
N SER A 351 9.33 -17.42 -0.15
CA SER A 351 10.10 -16.22 0.16
C SER A 351 10.03 -15.88 1.66
N LEU A 352 11.00 -15.11 2.11
CA LEU A 352 11.04 -14.53 3.45
C LEU A 352 11.12 -13.01 3.34
N SER A 353 10.08 -12.32 3.78
CA SER A 353 10.03 -10.87 3.87
C SER A 353 10.59 -10.41 5.23
N ARG A 354 11.57 -9.50 5.21
CA ARG A 354 12.17 -8.88 6.41
C ARG A 354 12.21 -7.38 6.22
N GLY A 355 11.76 -6.60 7.23
CA GLY A 355 11.79 -5.13 7.19
C GLY A 355 11.01 -4.51 6.04
N ARG A 356 10.17 -5.29 5.36
CA ARG A 356 9.33 -4.88 4.23
C ARG A 356 7.84 -4.99 4.50
N THR A 357 7.48 -5.30 5.73
CA THR A 357 6.11 -5.24 6.24
C THR A 357 5.81 -3.86 6.79
N GLY A 358 4.55 -3.52 7.03
CA GLY A 358 4.17 -2.24 7.62
C GLY A 358 4.74 -2.04 9.02
N ALA A 359 4.75 -0.81 9.50
CA ALA A 359 5.14 -0.49 10.87
C ALA A 359 4.25 -1.19 11.89
N VAL A 360 4.83 -1.64 13.00
CA VAL A 360 4.11 -2.10 14.19
C VAL A 360 4.40 -1.17 15.37
N ASP A 361 3.38 -0.89 16.19
CA ASP A 361 3.51 0.01 17.32
C ASP A 361 3.46 -0.79 18.63
N ARG A 362 4.48 -0.60 19.47
CA ARG A 362 4.58 -1.17 20.81
C ARG A 362 3.69 -0.43 21.80
N PRO A 363 3.39 -0.98 22.99
CA PRO A 363 2.75 -0.22 24.06
C PRO A 363 3.48 1.10 24.34
N GLY A 364 2.72 2.20 24.43
CA GLY A 364 3.25 3.54 24.60
C GLY A 364 3.60 4.28 23.31
N ALA A 365 3.70 3.58 22.16
CA ALA A 365 3.98 4.18 20.87
C ALA A 365 2.73 4.26 19.97
N THR A 366 2.75 5.25 19.09
CA THR A 366 1.72 5.48 18.08
C THR A 366 2.37 5.77 16.72
N TRP A 367 1.58 5.92 15.68
CA TRP A 367 2.09 6.32 14.38
C TRP A 367 2.83 7.69 14.40
N ARG A 368 2.59 8.56 15.40
CA ARG A 368 3.26 9.87 15.54
C ARG A 368 4.72 9.76 15.96
N ASP A 369 5.08 8.64 16.57
CA ASP A 369 6.44 8.39 17.07
C ASP A 369 7.35 7.77 16.00
N ARG A 370 6.79 7.41 14.84
CA ARG A 370 7.53 6.89 13.68
C ARG A 370 8.35 7.99 13.01
N PRO A 371 9.31 7.65 12.12
CA PRO A 371 10.07 8.64 11.36
C PRO A 371 9.17 9.68 10.69
N ALA A 372 9.47 10.96 10.91
CA ALA A 372 8.67 12.07 10.42
C ALA A 372 8.65 12.13 8.89
N VAL A 373 7.53 12.60 8.32
CA VAL A 373 7.39 12.84 6.87
C VAL A 373 8.30 13.97 6.42
N ASP A 374 8.33 15.09 7.14
CA ASP A 374 9.25 16.21 6.86
C ASP A 374 10.64 15.92 7.47
N ARG A 375 11.68 15.93 6.64
CA ARG A 375 13.07 15.70 7.05
C ARG A 375 13.91 16.97 7.05
N GLY A 376 13.29 18.13 6.75
CA GLY A 376 14.01 19.39 6.53
C GLY A 376 14.60 19.50 5.13
N ASP A 377 15.12 20.68 4.81
CA ASP A 377 15.84 21.00 3.57
C ASP A 377 15.12 20.57 2.27
N GLY A 378 13.78 20.54 2.29
CA GLY A 378 12.98 20.13 1.15
C GLY A 378 12.97 18.61 0.90
N VAL A 379 13.40 17.81 1.86
CA VAL A 379 13.38 16.34 1.79
C VAL A 379 12.20 15.79 2.58
N TYR A 380 11.44 14.87 1.97
CA TYR A 380 10.26 14.25 2.57
C TYR A 380 10.36 12.73 2.48
N LEU A 381 9.93 12.04 3.54
CA LEU A 381 9.93 10.58 3.63
C LEU A 381 8.49 10.08 3.60
N VAL A 382 8.16 9.10 2.73
CA VAL A 382 6.82 8.54 2.60
C VAL A 382 6.83 7.01 2.55
N GLY A 383 5.74 6.40 2.99
CA GLY A 383 5.60 4.94 3.01
C GLY A 383 4.76 4.47 4.19
N ASP A 384 4.70 3.16 4.42
CA ASP A 384 3.87 2.57 5.47
C ASP A 384 4.56 2.45 6.84
N GLN A 385 5.78 2.98 6.96
CA GLN A 385 6.58 2.96 8.20
C GLN A 385 6.88 4.37 8.73
N VAL A 386 6.19 5.39 8.23
CA VAL A 386 6.41 6.80 8.60
C VAL A 386 5.29 7.34 9.48
N ALA A 387 5.50 8.54 10.04
CA ALA A 387 4.56 9.23 10.91
C ALA A 387 3.38 9.80 10.13
N ALA A 388 2.45 8.92 9.73
CA ALA A 388 1.21 9.31 9.07
C ALA A 388 0.05 8.44 9.55
N PRO A 389 -1.18 9.00 9.63
CA PRO A 389 -2.34 8.26 10.09
C PRO A 389 -2.80 7.24 9.07
N GLY A 390 -3.44 6.16 9.56
CA GLY A 390 -4.05 5.14 8.71
C GLY A 390 -3.69 3.72 9.10
N VAL A 391 -4.25 2.78 8.34
CA VAL A 391 -4.05 1.34 8.50
C VAL A 391 -3.51 0.78 7.18
N LEU A 392 -2.43 0.00 7.22
CA LEU A 392 -1.83 -0.65 6.04
C LEU A 392 -1.45 0.37 4.93
N SER A 393 -1.99 0.19 3.71
CA SER A 393 -1.72 1.07 2.56
C SER A 393 -2.19 2.52 2.74
N GLU A 394 -3.06 2.78 3.72
CA GLU A 394 -3.50 4.16 4.03
C GLU A 394 -2.34 5.02 4.51
N VAL A 395 -1.42 4.46 5.31
CA VAL A 395 -0.23 5.19 5.79
C VAL A 395 0.64 5.64 4.60
N SER A 396 0.84 4.75 3.62
CA SER A 396 1.56 5.09 2.39
C SER A 396 0.86 6.21 1.60
N PHE A 397 -0.46 6.18 1.55
CA PHE A 397 -1.26 7.20 0.88
C PHE A 397 -1.22 8.54 1.60
N THR A 398 -1.52 8.55 2.90
CA THR A 398 -1.61 9.79 3.69
C THR A 398 -0.27 10.49 3.80
N SER A 399 0.82 9.74 4.00
CA SER A 399 2.17 10.31 4.00
C SER A 399 2.55 10.93 2.65
N ALA A 400 2.19 10.28 1.53
CA ALA A 400 2.47 10.80 0.21
C ALA A 400 1.73 12.12 -0.09
N VAL A 401 0.44 12.19 0.26
CA VAL A 401 -0.36 13.42 0.09
C VAL A 401 0.16 14.55 1.00
N GLU A 402 0.52 14.23 2.24
CA GLU A 402 1.12 15.19 3.18
C GLU A 402 2.45 15.73 2.65
N ALA A 403 3.37 14.86 2.22
CA ALA A 403 4.66 15.25 1.68
C ALA A 403 4.54 16.20 0.48
N VAL A 404 3.64 15.90 -0.46
CA VAL A 404 3.38 16.77 -1.61
C VAL A 404 2.82 18.12 -1.13
N SER A 405 1.89 18.13 -0.18
CA SER A 405 1.34 19.38 0.37
C SER A 405 2.41 20.25 1.02
N LEU A 406 3.33 19.67 1.77
CA LEU A 406 4.46 20.35 2.40
C LEU A 406 5.43 20.89 1.34
N ALA A 407 5.83 20.06 0.38
CA ALA A 407 6.73 20.44 -0.70
C ALA A 407 6.20 21.65 -1.49
N LEU A 408 4.92 21.64 -1.87
CA LEU A 408 4.30 22.72 -2.62
C LEU A 408 4.09 24.01 -1.81
N ARG A 409 3.95 23.92 -0.48
CA ARG A 409 3.87 25.10 0.40
C ARG A 409 5.24 25.74 0.59
N ALA A 410 6.28 24.96 0.83
CA ALA A 410 7.64 25.45 1.00
C ALA A 410 8.11 26.24 -0.23
N GLU A 411 7.84 25.74 -1.43
CA GLU A 411 8.14 26.46 -2.67
C GLU A 411 7.38 27.79 -2.81
N ARG A 412 6.07 27.83 -2.45
CA ARG A 412 5.31 29.08 -2.50
C ARG A 412 5.90 30.17 -1.61
N LEU A 413 6.39 29.80 -0.44
CA LEU A 413 7.05 30.74 0.48
C LEU A 413 8.39 31.22 -0.07
N ALA A 414 9.18 30.34 -0.69
CA ALA A 414 10.46 30.68 -1.30
C ALA A 414 10.33 31.61 -2.52
N TYR A 415 9.27 31.51 -3.31
CA TYR A 415 9.02 32.35 -4.50
C TYR A 415 8.16 33.58 -4.20
N GLY A 416 7.35 33.59 -3.13
CA GLY A 416 6.51 34.72 -2.74
C GLY A 416 7.24 35.85 -2.00
N THR A 417 8.51 35.67 -1.68
CA THR A 417 9.41 36.65 -1.03
C THR A 417 10.39 37.31 -2.00
N ARG A 418 10.21 37.15 -3.33
CA ARG A 418 11.02 37.82 -4.35
C ARG A 418 10.23 38.92 -5.08
#